data_0f2448fb504e0d25888f25adfb775a36
#
_entry.id   0f2448fb504e0d25888f25adfb775a36
#
_cell.length_a   1.000
_cell.length_b   1.000
_cell.length_c   1.000
_cell.angle_alpha   90.00
_cell.angle_beta   90.00
_cell.angle_gamma   90.00
#
_symmetry.space_group_name_H-M   'P 1'
#
loop_
_entity.id
_entity.type
_entity.pdbx_description
1 polymer ?
#
loop_
_entity_poly.entity_id
_entity_poly.type
_entity_poly.pdbx_seq_one_letter_code
_entity_poly.pdbx_strand_id
1 'polypeptide(L)'
;CENASLMRINDGNVAFAALFAPKPLGLTTANDWTREMATKGFPEIRKTYQTLGAPSMVTLHDRTEFDHNYNLPSRQAMYRWFNEHLDLGIANPENELPHKLLTEKDLTVFDNDHPKPVGGENFERDLLASLAAESSAKISKDPEIARKGWNSILGTSLREIGVVEWQLTDKKDRGSYLEMPGLHNNRTKGQQVPVIWLYPKNWKSHAAIFLSARGKSGLYDEKGNPRPEVQALLDDGVSVCGIDLFQQGEFLRDGESLSETRRVKNSREAACYTWGYNRPIFAHRVADILSAIKMIQTDLHGAEQITLVGLAGSGHWAAAAHLLAGNAIHRAAIESSNFDFIKVTDIRHPDLMPGASKYGGMKGLLDLASRKAWNVDTNGLPEWLK
;
A
#
# COMPACT_ATOMS: atom_id res chain seq x y z
N CYS A 1 -9.25 16.53 -6.27
CA CYS A 1 -8.21 17.00 -7.19
C CYS A 1 -6.81 16.87 -6.60
N GLU A 2 -6.64 17.12 -5.33
CA GLU A 2 -5.34 17.20 -4.64
C GLU A 2 -4.96 15.85 -4.01
N ASN A 3 -5.04 14.79 -4.78
CA ASN A 3 -4.72 13.45 -4.32
C ASN A 3 -3.32 13.03 -4.80
N ALA A 4 -2.53 12.49 -3.88
CA ALA A 4 -1.28 11.82 -4.18
C ALA A 4 -1.39 10.35 -3.83
N SER A 5 -0.61 9.51 -4.53
CA SER A 5 -0.58 8.08 -4.25
C SER A 5 -0.25 7.82 -2.78
N LEU A 6 -0.99 6.90 -2.17
CA LEU A 6 -0.85 6.45 -0.78
C LEU A 6 -1.17 7.51 0.31
N MET A 7 -1.51 8.74 -0.07
CA MET A 7 -1.71 9.84 0.89
C MET A 7 -2.94 9.66 1.77
N ARG A 8 -3.98 9.00 1.27
CA ARG A 8 -5.30 8.90 1.92
C ARG A 8 -5.60 7.52 2.50
N ILE A 9 -4.61 6.68 2.60
CA ILE A 9 -4.79 5.33 3.14
C ILE A 9 -4.98 5.42 4.65
N ASN A 10 -6.09 4.89 5.14
CA ASN A 10 -6.57 4.92 6.53
C ASN A 10 -7.01 6.30 7.05
N ASP A 11 -6.71 7.39 6.34
CA ASP A 11 -7.01 8.75 6.74
C ASP A 11 -7.60 9.54 5.59
N GLY A 12 -8.68 10.27 5.86
CA GLY A 12 -9.35 11.10 4.88
C GLY A 12 -9.04 12.58 5.03
N ASN A 13 -9.75 13.40 4.26
CA ASN A 13 -9.66 14.87 4.33
C ASN A 13 -9.95 15.41 5.74
N VAL A 14 -10.82 14.74 6.48
CA VAL A 14 -11.20 15.11 7.86
C VAL A 14 -9.99 15.04 8.80
N ALA A 15 -9.21 13.94 8.73
CA ALA A 15 -8.01 13.79 9.53
C ALA A 15 -6.94 14.84 9.16
N PHE A 16 -6.74 15.12 7.86
CA PHE A 16 -5.82 16.18 7.43
C PHE A 16 -6.24 17.56 7.91
N ALA A 17 -7.55 17.88 7.85
CA ALA A 17 -8.05 19.14 8.41
C ALA A 17 -7.82 19.22 9.92
N ALA A 18 -8.00 18.12 10.64
CA ALA A 18 -7.78 18.05 12.08
C ALA A 18 -6.30 18.27 12.49
N LEU A 19 -5.33 18.02 11.62
CA LEU A 19 -3.91 18.34 11.87
C LEU A 19 -3.65 19.85 12.05
N PHE A 20 -4.58 20.71 11.65
CA PHE A 20 -4.46 22.14 11.86
C PHE A 20 -4.61 22.54 13.33
N ALA A 21 -5.29 21.70 14.13
CA ALA A 21 -5.50 21.97 15.55
C ALA A 21 -4.16 22.10 16.32
N PRO A 22 -4.08 23.03 17.30
CA PRO A 22 -5.14 23.91 17.83
C PRO A 22 -5.24 25.27 17.12
N LYS A 23 -4.61 25.48 15.96
CA LYS A 23 -4.66 26.75 15.22
C LYS A 23 -6.06 27.01 14.67
N PRO A 24 -6.44 28.30 14.46
CA PRO A 24 -7.76 28.63 13.92
C PRO A 24 -8.04 27.96 12.57
N LEU A 25 -9.16 27.24 12.45
CA LEU A 25 -9.61 26.57 11.23
C LEU A 25 -11.06 26.95 10.92
N GLY A 26 -11.26 27.65 9.80
CA GLY A 26 -12.59 27.93 9.24
C GLY A 26 -12.89 27.04 8.05
N LEU A 27 -14.08 26.43 8.03
CA LEU A 27 -14.56 25.57 6.96
C LEU A 27 -15.85 26.11 6.37
N THR A 28 -16.01 25.97 5.04
CA THR A 28 -17.27 26.21 4.34
C THR A 28 -17.67 24.98 3.55
N THR A 29 -18.98 24.80 3.32
CA THR A 29 -19.53 23.70 2.54
C THR A 29 -20.34 24.19 1.34
N ALA A 30 -20.65 23.27 0.44
CA ALA A 30 -21.59 23.46 -0.65
C ALA A 30 -22.36 22.14 -0.91
N ASN A 31 -23.32 22.16 -1.81
CA ASN A 31 -24.00 20.94 -2.27
C ASN A 31 -23.09 20.17 -3.26
N ASP A 32 -21.99 19.67 -2.72
CA ASP A 32 -20.98 18.89 -3.46
C ASP A 32 -20.45 17.75 -2.59
N TRP A 33 -19.18 17.38 -2.75
CA TRP A 33 -18.54 16.34 -1.92
C TRP A 33 -18.41 16.75 -0.43
N THR A 34 -18.63 18.02 -0.07
CA THR A 34 -18.60 18.53 1.30
C THR A 34 -19.97 18.56 1.99
N ARG A 35 -21.05 18.21 1.30
CA ARG A 35 -22.45 18.31 1.80
C ARG A 35 -22.74 17.56 3.11
N GLU A 36 -21.97 16.52 3.42
CA GLU A 36 -22.13 15.75 4.66
C GLU A 36 -21.18 16.22 5.78
N MET A 37 -20.41 17.28 5.57
CA MET A 37 -19.39 17.76 6.51
C MET A 37 -20.00 18.08 7.88
N ALA A 38 -21.14 18.72 7.93
CA ALA A 38 -21.79 19.13 9.19
C ALA A 38 -22.13 17.92 10.09
N THR A 39 -22.47 16.78 9.51
CA THR A 39 -22.95 15.60 10.23
C THR A 39 -21.89 14.50 10.41
N LYS A 40 -20.92 14.38 9.48
CA LYS A 40 -19.95 13.30 9.49
C LYS A 40 -18.51 13.77 9.75
N GLY A 41 -18.04 14.82 9.10
CA GLY A 41 -16.65 15.25 9.19
C GLY A 41 -16.39 16.26 10.30
N PHE A 42 -17.19 17.32 10.37
CA PHE A 42 -16.98 18.40 11.34
C PHE A 42 -17.06 17.95 12.81
N PRO A 43 -17.97 17.04 13.22
CA PRO A 43 -17.97 16.53 14.59
C PRO A 43 -16.64 15.89 15.02
N GLU A 44 -15.95 15.18 14.13
CA GLU A 44 -14.64 14.56 14.41
C GLU A 44 -13.56 15.62 14.57
N ILE A 45 -13.52 16.61 13.67
CA ILE A 45 -12.56 17.73 13.76
C ILE A 45 -12.81 18.49 15.06
N ARG A 46 -14.06 18.84 15.36
CA ARG A 46 -14.43 19.56 16.58
C ARG A 46 -14.03 18.80 17.85
N LYS A 47 -14.20 17.47 17.87
CA LYS A 47 -13.76 16.63 18.98
C LYS A 47 -12.25 16.72 19.19
N THR A 48 -11.45 16.76 18.14
CA THR A 48 -9.99 16.94 18.21
C THR A 48 -9.66 18.30 18.85
N TYR A 49 -10.29 19.38 18.40
CA TYR A 49 -10.13 20.71 18.99
C TYR A 49 -10.55 20.77 20.46
N GLN A 50 -11.64 20.11 20.83
CA GLN A 50 -12.08 19.99 22.22
C GLN A 50 -11.03 19.26 23.09
N THR A 51 -10.49 18.15 22.58
CA THR A 51 -9.46 17.38 23.27
C THR A 51 -8.19 18.19 23.52
N LEU A 52 -7.85 19.11 22.60
CA LEU A 52 -6.70 20.00 22.72
C LEU A 52 -7.02 21.31 23.46
N GLY A 53 -8.20 21.45 24.05
CA GLY A 53 -8.59 22.65 24.83
C GLY A 53 -8.86 23.90 24.02
N ALA A 54 -9.07 23.79 22.70
CA ALA A 54 -9.26 24.90 21.78
C ALA A 54 -10.60 24.84 20.98
N PRO A 55 -11.76 24.58 21.61
CA PRO A 55 -13.02 24.33 20.90
C PRO A 55 -13.54 25.54 20.09
N SER A 56 -13.17 26.75 20.46
CA SER A 56 -13.52 27.97 19.73
C SER A 56 -12.65 28.24 18.50
N MET A 57 -11.54 27.52 18.35
CA MET A 57 -10.60 27.68 17.24
C MET A 57 -11.01 26.87 15.99
N VAL A 58 -12.23 26.31 15.94
CA VAL A 58 -12.75 25.66 14.75
C VAL A 58 -14.22 26.04 14.50
N THR A 59 -14.51 26.41 13.27
CA THR A 59 -15.88 26.74 12.84
C THR A 59 -16.25 26.08 11.52
N LEU A 60 -17.53 25.80 11.34
CA LEU A 60 -18.10 25.37 10.08
C LEU A 60 -19.20 26.31 9.66
N HIS A 61 -19.11 26.84 8.46
CA HIS A 61 -20.14 27.62 7.81
C HIS A 61 -20.83 26.77 6.76
N ASP A 62 -21.89 26.08 7.16
CA ASP A 62 -22.61 25.13 6.31
C ASP A 62 -23.50 25.89 5.30
N ARG A 63 -23.29 25.61 3.99
CA ARG A 63 -23.95 26.31 2.86
C ARG A 63 -24.36 25.31 1.76
N THR A 64 -24.94 24.22 2.17
CA THR A 64 -25.44 23.17 1.27
C THR A 64 -26.66 23.59 0.42
N GLU A 65 -27.20 24.77 0.64
CA GLU A 65 -28.20 25.38 -0.23
C GLU A 65 -27.65 25.88 -1.56
N PHE A 66 -26.35 25.99 -1.70
CA PHE A 66 -25.67 26.41 -2.93
C PHE A 66 -24.90 25.25 -3.57
N ASP A 67 -24.86 25.21 -4.90
CA ASP A 67 -23.99 24.29 -5.65
C ASP A 67 -22.52 24.64 -5.46
N HIS A 68 -21.61 23.77 -5.95
CA HIS A 68 -20.16 23.94 -5.84
C HIS A 68 -19.68 25.31 -6.30
N ASN A 69 -19.29 26.16 -5.35
CA ASN A 69 -18.83 27.52 -5.57
C ASN A 69 -18.11 28.08 -4.33
N TYR A 70 -17.54 29.28 -4.47
CA TYR A 70 -17.03 30.09 -3.36
C TYR A 70 -17.71 31.46 -3.42
N ASN A 71 -19.00 31.49 -3.13
CA ASN A 71 -19.88 32.64 -3.26
C ASN A 71 -19.73 33.65 -2.12
N LEU A 72 -20.47 34.74 -2.21
CA LEU A 72 -20.39 35.83 -1.24
C LEU A 72 -20.60 35.39 0.22
N PRO A 73 -21.62 34.57 0.59
CA PRO A 73 -21.78 34.12 1.97
C PRO A 73 -20.56 33.34 2.51
N SER A 74 -19.93 32.50 1.69
CA SER A 74 -18.74 31.76 2.07
C SER A 74 -17.52 32.69 2.23
N ARG A 75 -17.37 33.65 1.32
CA ARG A 75 -16.30 34.64 1.41
C ARG A 75 -16.45 35.55 2.63
N GLN A 76 -17.67 36.01 2.93
CA GLN A 76 -17.96 36.82 4.12
C GLN A 76 -17.64 36.08 5.43
N ALA A 77 -17.95 34.78 5.50
CA ALA A 77 -17.56 33.95 6.64
C ALA A 77 -16.03 33.88 6.80
N MET A 78 -15.31 33.71 5.70
CA MET A 78 -13.85 33.70 5.69
C MET A 78 -13.26 35.08 6.09
N TYR A 79 -13.81 36.18 5.59
CA TYR A 79 -13.33 37.53 5.96
C TYR A 79 -13.45 37.79 7.45
N ARG A 80 -14.58 37.45 8.08
CA ARG A 80 -14.76 37.58 9.53
C ARG A 80 -13.76 36.73 10.29
N TRP A 81 -13.59 35.46 9.87
CA TRP A 81 -12.69 34.53 10.51
C TRP A 81 -11.23 34.99 10.48
N PHE A 82 -10.76 35.44 9.32
CA PHE A 82 -9.41 35.98 9.20
C PHE A 82 -9.24 37.31 9.93
N ASN A 83 -10.25 38.19 9.90
CA ASN A 83 -10.17 39.45 10.63
C ASN A 83 -9.98 39.22 12.13
N GLU A 84 -10.70 38.28 12.71
CA GLU A 84 -10.61 37.91 14.12
C GLU A 84 -9.24 37.29 14.47
N HIS A 85 -8.87 36.24 13.74
CA HIS A 85 -7.73 35.43 14.12
C HIS A 85 -6.36 35.91 13.61
N LEU A 86 -6.35 36.89 12.72
CA LEU A 86 -5.14 37.59 12.25
C LEU A 86 -5.03 39.01 12.78
N ASP A 87 -5.95 39.44 13.67
CA ASP A 87 -5.99 40.78 14.27
C ASP A 87 -5.92 41.93 13.23
N LEU A 88 -6.69 41.78 12.12
CA LEU A 88 -6.61 42.73 11.02
C LEU A 88 -7.25 44.09 11.33
N GLY A 89 -8.11 44.18 12.35
CA GLY A 89 -8.73 45.43 12.81
C GLY A 89 -9.72 46.05 11.83
N ILE A 90 -10.27 45.27 10.88
CA ILE A 90 -11.22 45.75 9.88
C ILE A 90 -12.62 45.86 10.52
N ALA A 91 -13.20 47.05 10.53
CA ALA A 91 -14.47 47.30 11.20
C ALA A 91 -15.67 46.52 10.58
N ASN A 92 -15.70 46.39 9.26
CA ASN A 92 -16.75 45.68 8.51
C ASN A 92 -16.08 44.71 7.53
N PRO A 93 -15.47 43.62 8.01
CA PRO A 93 -14.66 42.72 7.18
C PRO A 93 -15.46 42.01 6.09
N GLU A 94 -16.78 41.88 6.26
CA GLU A 94 -17.70 41.24 5.30
C GLU A 94 -18.05 42.11 4.08
N ASN A 95 -17.69 43.38 4.08
CA ASN A 95 -18.00 44.29 2.98
C ASN A 95 -16.96 44.19 1.87
N GLU A 96 -17.34 43.60 0.75
CA GLU A 96 -16.53 43.60 -0.44
C GLU A 96 -16.55 44.99 -1.09
N LEU A 97 -15.37 45.57 -1.29
CA LEU A 97 -15.23 46.81 -2.03
C LEU A 97 -15.29 46.55 -3.54
N PRO A 98 -15.89 47.47 -4.32
CA PRO A 98 -15.84 47.39 -5.76
C PRO A 98 -14.37 47.33 -6.22
N HIS A 99 -14.04 46.43 -7.09
CA HIS A 99 -12.72 46.30 -7.68
C HIS A 99 -12.80 46.18 -9.19
N LYS A 100 -11.81 46.66 -9.87
CA LYS A 100 -11.67 46.51 -11.31
C LYS A 100 -11.13 45.09 -11.60
N LEU A 101 -11.85 44.36 -12.43
CA LEU A 101 -11.34 43.09 -12.95
C LEU A 101 -10.11 43.34 -13.81
N LEU A 102 -9.08 42.53 -13.59
CA LEU A 102 -7.89 42.53 -14.44
C LEU A 102 -8.25 42.03 -15.84
N THR A 103 -7.64 42.63 -16.84
CA THR A 103 -7.77 42.19 -18.23
C THR A 103 -6.88 40.99 -18.50
N GLU A 104 -7.09 40.28 -19.60
CA GLU A 104 -6.20 39.22 -20.06
C GLU A 104 -4.75 39.71 -20.16
N LYS A 105 -4.55 40.94 -20.66
CA LYS A 105 -3.21 41.56 -20.72
C LYS A 105 -2.59 41.73 -19.34
N ASP A 106 -3.36 42.15 -18.34
CA ASP A 106 -2.89 42.34 -16.96
C ASP A 106 -2.51 41.01 -16.30
N LEU A 107 -3.14 39.89 -16.74
CA LEU A 107 -2.91 38.57 -16.23
C LEU A 107 -1.88 37.77 -17.04
N THR A 108 -1.42 38.30 -18.19
CA THR A 108 -0.42 37.66 -19.04
C THR A 108 0.95 37.73 -18.36
N VAL A 109 1.49 36.56 -18.04
CA VAL A 109 2.80 36.41 -17.38
C VAL A 109 3.94 36.42 -18.40
N PHE A 110 3.73 35.83 -19.56
CA PHE A 110 4.72 35.67 -20.61
C PHE A 110 4.41 36.62 -21.77
N ASP A 111 5.32 37.53 -22.09
CA ASP A 111 5.26 38.45 -23.19
C ASP A 111 6.64 38.56 -23.88
N ASN A 112 6.83 39.55 -24.75
CA ASN A 112 8.10 39.75 -25.46
C ASN A 112 9.25 40.13 -24.50
N ASP A 113 8.96 40.84 -23.43
CA ASP A 113 9.96 41.27 -22.43
C ASP A 113 10.20 40.18 -21.38
N HIS A 114 9.22 39.31 -21.18
CA HIS A 114 9.25 38.15 -20.27
C HIS A 114 8.90 36.89 -21.02
N PRO A 115 9.78 36.38 -21.89
CA PRO A 115 9.47 35.20 -22.72
C PRO A 115 9.30 33.97 -21.89
N LYS A 116 8.37 33.10 -22.32
CA LYS A 116 8.17 31.77 -21.71
C LYS A 116 9.50 31.02 -21.70
N PRO A 117 9.91 30.40 -20.58
CA PRO A 117 11.12 29.61 -20.51
C PRO A 117 11.16 28.54 -21.62
N VAL A 118 12.33 28.36 -22.21
CA VAL A 118 12.54 27.31 -23.22
C VAL A 118 12.52 25.97 -22.51
N GLY A 119 11.50 25.16 -22.78
CA GLY A 119 11.35 23.85 -22.15
C GLY A 119 10.75 22.83 -23.12
N GLY A 120 9.99 23.29 -24.10
CA GLY A 120 9.33 22.45 -25.11
C GLY A 120 8.34 21.43 -24.49
N GLU A 121 7.92 20.47 -25.31
CA GLU A 121 6.95 19.44 -24.95
C GLU A 121 7.47 18.48 -23.87
N ASN A 122 8.78 18.35 -23.72
CA ASN A 122 9.41 17.43 -22.77
C ASN A 122 9.77 18.07 -21.42
N PHE A 123 9.54 19.37 -21.23
CA PHE A 123 9.98 20.09 -20.05
C PHE A 123 9.53 19.43 -18.72
N GLU A 124 8.25 19.07 -18.64
CA GLU A 124 7.71 18.41 -17.45
C GLU A 124 8.36 17.03 -17.21
N ARG A 125 8.53 16.26 -18.26
CA ARG A 125 9.18 14.95 -18.20
C ARG A 125 10.63 15.05 -17.75
N ASP A 126 11.37 16.01 -18.30
CA ASP A 126 12.79 16.22 -17.96
C ASP A 126 12.94 16.72 -16.54
N LEU A 127 12.04 17.61 -16.09
CA LEU A 127 11.99 18.07 -14.71
C LEU A 127 11.69 16.90 -13.75
N LEU A 128 10.68 16.09 -14.02
CA LEU A 128 10.33 14.93 -13.21
C LEU A 128 11.48 13.90 -13.18
N ALA A 129 12.14 13.68 -14.32
CA ALA A 129 13.30 12.79 -14.40
C ALA A 129 14.47 13.32 -13.56
N SER A 130 14.74 14.62 -13.59
CA SER A 130 15.77 15.27 -12.77
C SER A 130 15.48 15.13 -11.28
N LEU A 131 14.25 15.41 -10.85
CA LEU A 131 13.81 15.25 -9.46
C LEU A 131 13.88 13.79 -8.99
N ALA A 132 13.51 12.84 -9.86
CA ALA A 132 13.63 11.43 -9.57
C ALA A 132 15.09 10.98 -9.43
N ALA A 133 15.98 11.47 -10.31
CA ALA A 133 17.41 11.18 -10.24
C ALA A 133 18.04 11.71 -8.95
N GLU A 134 17.73 12.95 -8.58
CA GLU A 134 18.19 13.56 -7.31
C GLU A 134 17.71 12.77 -6.10
N SER A 135 16.44 12.39 -6.08
CA SER A 135 15.85 11.58 -5.02
C SER A 135 16.53 10.22 -4.91
N SER A 136 16.76 9.54 -6.04
CA SER A 136 17.43 8.24 -6.09
C SER A 136 18.88 8.32 -5.61
N ALA A 137 19.59 9.40 -5.97
CA ALA A 137 20.96 9.63 -5.51
C ALA A 137 21.06 9.86 -3.99
N LYS A 138 20.06 10.48 -3.38
CA LYS A 138 19.98 10.61 -1.90
C LYS A 138 19.70 9.26 -1.24
N ILE A 139 18.77 8.50 -1.77
CA ILE A 139 18.37 7.19 -1.24
C ILE A 139 19.51 6.17 -1.33
N SER A 140 20.25 6.15 -2.45
CA SER A 140 21.36 5.21 -2.65
C SER A 140 22.54 5.41 -1.67
N LYS A 141 22.64 6.58 -1.04
CA LYS A 141 23.67 6.89 -0.03
C LYS A 141 23.31 6.36 1.36
N ASP A 142 22.05 6.07 1.63
CA ASP A 142 21.58 5.61 2.93
C ASP A 142 20.52 4.50 2.77
N PRO A 143 20.91 3.24 2.91
CA PRO A 143 19.99 2.09 2.82
C PRO A 143 18.81 2.16 3.80
N GLU A 144 18.95 2.85 4.94
CA GLU A 144 17.86 2.99 5.91
C GLU A 144 16.74 3.90 5.39
N ILE A 145 17.05 4.86 4.52
CA ILE A 145 16.02 5.65 3.84
C ILE A 145 15.17 4.73 2.94
N ALA A 146 15.82 3.86 2.18
CA ALA A 146 15.12 2.89 1.33
C ALA A 146 14.28 1.91 2.16
N ARG A 147 14.80 1.40 3.28
CA ARG A 147 14.09 0.50 4.20
C ARG A 147 12.85 1.18 4.79
N LYS A 148 12.99 2.40 5.31
CA LYS A 148 11.87 3.20 5.81
C LYS A 148 10.84 3.49 4.72
N GLY A 149 11.31 3.77 3.51
CA GLY A 149 10.47 3.99 2.34
C GLY A 149 9.61 2.75 2.02
N TRP A 150 10.22 1.59 1.91
CA TRP A 150 9.50 0.32 1.70
C TRP A 150 8.48 0.04 2.81
N ASN A 151 8.85 0.21 4.07
CA ASN A 151 7.91 0.07 5.19
C ASN A 151 6.71 1.01 5.05
N SER A 152 6.95 2.26 4.65
CA SER A 152 5.91 3.27 4.48
C SER A 152 4.96 2.94 3.33
N ILE A 153 5.49 2.59 2.14
CA ILE A 153 4.63 2.31 0.98
C ILE A 153 3.87 0.99 1.11
N LEU A 154 4.47 -0.04 1.71
CA LEU A 154 3.77 -1.30 2.02
C LEU A 154 2.74 -1.12 3.13
N GLY A 155 2.97 -0.18 4.05
CA GLY A 155 2.02 0.27 5.06
C GLY A 155 1.54 -0.85 5.98
N THR A 156 2.39 -1.84 6.25
CA THR A 156 2.15 -2.95 7.17
C THR A 156 3.46 -3.43 7.77
N SER A 157 3.38 -4.08 8.91
CA SER A 157 4.54 -4.72 9.55
C SER A 157 4.09 -6.02 10.21
N LEU A 158 5.02 -6.93 10.45
CA LEU A 158 4.72 -8.21 11.12
C LEU A 158 4.08 -7.99 12.51
N ARG A 159 4.43 -6.89 13.19
CA ARG A 159 3.84 -6.52 14.48
C ARG A 159 2.37 -6.14 14.38
N GLU A 160 1.97 -5.48 13.28
CA GLU A 160 0.61 -4.97 13.07
C GLU A 160 -0.35 -6.01 12.50
N ILE A 161 0.14 -7.19 12.13
CA ILE A 161 -0.72 -8.29 11.63
C ILE A 161 -1.72 -8.73 12.70
N GLY A 162 -1.33 -8.73 13.97
CA GLY A 162 -2.22 -9.14 15.06
C GLY A 162 -2.34 -10.67 15.16
N VAL A 163 -3.52 -11.15 15.57
CA VAL A 163 -3.78 -12.58 15.80
C VAL A 163 -4.27 -13.25 14.53
N VAL A 164 -3.61 -14.32 14.13
CA VAL A 164 -3.99 -15.17 12.99
C VAL A 164 -4.21 -16.60 13.48
N GLU A 165 -5.37 -17.13 13.20
CA GLU A 165 -5.77 -18.48 13.59
C GLU A 165 -5.84 -19.40 12.37
N TRP A 166 -5.46 -20.67 12.57
CA TRP A 166 -5.61 -21.72 11.59
C TRP A 166 -6.99 -22.35 11.69
N GLN A 167 -7.68 -22.48 10.57
CA GLN A 167 -8.94 -23.19 10.46
C GLN A 167 -8.82 -24.31 9.42
N LEU A 168 -8.77 -25.54 9.88
CA LEU A 168 -8.78 -26.73 9.02
C LEU A 168 -10.16 -26.91 8.36
N THR A 169 -10.19 -27.17 7.05
CA THR A 169 -11.44 -27.48 6.31
C THR A 169 -11.53 -28.93 5.88
N ASP A 170 -10.41 -29.58 5.57
CA ASP A 170 -10.34 -31.00 5.19
C ASP A 170 -8.96 -31.56 5.56
N LYS A 171 -8.85 -32.91 5.59
CA LYS A 171 -7.59 -33.60 5.89
C LYS A 171 -7.51 -34.90 5.10
N LYS A 172 -6.44 -35.04 4.29
CA LYS A 172 -6.17 -36.23 3.48
C LYS A 172 -4.81 -36.83 3.83
N ASP A 173 -4.74 -38.11 4.05
CA ASP A 173 -3.48 -38.84 4.18
C ASP A 173 -2.95 -39.21 2.78
N ARG A 174 -1.76 -38.69 2.45
CA ARG A 174 -1.05 -38.95 1.19
C ARG A 174 0.14 -39.91 1.34
N GLY A 175 0.14 -40.71 2.41
CA GLY A 175 1.20 -41.67 2.71
C GLY A 175 2.32 -41.07 3.53
N SER A 176 3.25 -40.31 2.92
CA SER A 176 4.37 -39.68 3.61
C SER A 176 4.00 -38.35 4.30
N TYR A 177 2.93 -37.70 3.88
CA TYR A 177 2.46 -36.43 4.44
C TYR A 177 0.94 -36.35 4.56
N LEU A 178 0.46 -35.44 5.38
CA LEU A 178 -0.95 -35.04 5.45
C LEU A 178 -1.17 -33.79 4.62
N GLU A 179 -2.20 -33.79 3.79
CA GLU A 179 -2.66 -32.65 3.03
C GLU A 179 -3.85 -32.02 3.75
N MET A 180 -3.73 -30.77 4.14
CA MET A 180 -4.68 -30.08 5.00
C MET A 180 -5.04 -28.72 4.43
N PRO A 181 -6.08 -28.63 3.58
CA PRO A 181 -6.62 -27.34 3.14
C PRO A 181 -7.33 -26.61 4.29
N GLY A 182 -7.36 -25.30 4.23
CA GLY A 182 -8.05 -24.48 5.22
C GLY A 182 -7.84 -22.98 5.03
N LEU A 183 -8.07 -22.23 6.09
CA LEU A 183 -8.02 -20.78 6.09
C LEU A 183 -7.09 -20.24 7.19
N HIS A 184 -6.30 -19.26 6.88
CA HIS A 184 -5.71 -18.37 7.87
C HIS A 184 -6.70 -17.23 8.16
N ASN A 185 -7.22 -17.17 9.36
CA ASN A 185 -8.18 -16.15 9.80
C ASN A 185 -7.47 -15.09 10.62
N ASN A 186 -7.29 -13.91 10.04
CA ASN A 186 -6.79 -12.75 10.77
C ASN A 186 -7.97 -11.96 11.34
N ARG A 187 -8.29 -12.17 12.60
CA ARG A 187 -9.42 -11.51 13.27
C ARG A 187 -9.20 -10.01 13.43
N THR A 188 -7.95 -9.59 13.63
CA THR A 188 -7.60 -8.17 13.81
C THR A 188 -7.88 -7.34 12.55
N LYS A 189 -7.67 -7.94 11.37
CA LYS A 189 -7.86 -7.28 10.08
C LYS A 189 -9.16 -7.66 9.37
N GLY A 190 -9.95 -8.59 9.92
CA GLY A 190 -11.15 -9.11 9.27
C GLY A 190 -10.85 -9.84 7.96
N GLN A 191 -9.74 -10.57 7.90
CA GLN A 191 -9.22 -11.16 6.68
C GLN A 191 -9.19 -12.68 6.77
N GLN A 192 -9.56 -13.34 5.69
CA GLN A 192 -9.43 -14.79 5.52
C GLN A 192 -8.58 -15.08 4.30
N VAL A 193 -7.58 -15.94 4.44
CA VAL A 193 -6.63 -16.29 3.37
C VAL A 193 -6.66 -17.79 3.15
N PRO A 194 -7.02 -18.27 1.95
CA PRO A 194 -7.03 -19.70 1.64
C PRO A 194 -5.62 -20.27 1.58
N VAL A 195 -5.39 -21.36 2.30
CA VAL A 195 -4.09 -22.01 2.36
C VAL A 195 -4.23 -23.52 2.26
N ILE A 196 -3.12 -24.19 1.98
CA ILE A 196 -2.99 -25.64 2.09
C ILE A 196 -1.68 -25.96 2.81
N TRP A 197 -1.76 -26.82 3.81
CA TRP A 197 -0.61 -27.35 4.50
C TRP A 197 -0.31 -28.75 4.03
N LEU A 198 0.93 -29.00 3.64
CA LEU A 198 1.50 -30.32 3.45
C LEU A 198 2.38 -30.62 4.67
N TYR A 199 1.95 -31.53 5.52
CA TYR A 199 2.57 -31.80 6.81
C TYR A 199 3.21 -33.19 6.80
N PRO A 200 4.56 -33.30 6.72
CA PRO A 200 5.25 -34.57 6.64
C PRO A 200 5.16 -35.32 7.96
N LYS A 201 5.09 -36.68 7.91
CA LYS A 201 4.99 -37.54 9.12
C LYS A 201 6.28 -37.54 9.96
N ASN A 202 7.42 -37.17 9.36
CA ASN A 202 8.74 -37.01 10.00
C ASN A 202 9.05 -35.55 10.35
N TRP A 203 8.07 -34.74 10.64
CA TRP A 203 8.25 -33.29 10.85
C TRP A 203 9.31 -32.94 11.89
N LYS A 204 10.15 -31.95 11.57
CA LYS A 204 11.32 -31.51 12.37
C LYS A 204 11.18 -30.09 12.91
N SER A 205 10.00 -29.64 13.30
CA SER A 205 9.72 -28.28 13.80
C SER A 205 10.15 -27.15 12.84
N HIS A 206 10.06 -27.42 11.53
CA HIS A 206 10.39 -26.48 10.49
C HIS A 206 9.20 -26.33 9.53
N ALA A 207 8.89 -25.08 9.15
CA ALA A 207 7.84 -24.76 8.19
C ALA A 207 8.39 -23.93 7.03
N ALA A 208 7.91 -24.19 5.82
CA ALA A 208 8.17 -23.39 4.63
C ALA A 208 6.87 -22.76 4.13
N ILE A 209 6.90 -21.47 3.83
CA ILE A 209 5.86 -20.79 3.05
C ILE A 209 6.34 -20.80 1.61
N PHE A 210 5.62 -21.50 0.75
CA PHE A 210 5.94 -21.64 -0.67
C PHE A 210 4.97 -20.81 -1.50
N LEU A 211 5.51 -19.80 -2.16
CA LEU A 211 4.77 -18.85 -2.99
C LEU A 211 4.91 -19.19 -4.47
N SER A 212 3.84 -18.97 -5.22
CA SER A 212 3.80 -19.09 -6.67
C SER A 212 2.83 -18.07 -7.25
N ALA A 213 3.04 -17.64 -8.50
CA ALA A 213 2.06 -16.83 -9.23
C ALA A 213 0.72 -17.55 -9.40
N ARG A 214 0.70 -18.89 -9.32
CA ARG A 214 -0.50 -19.73 -9.38
C ARG A 214 -1.17 -19.96 -8.01
N GLY A 215 -0.76 -19.23 -6.97
CA GLY A 215 -1.22 -19.46 -5.60
C GLY A 215 -0.83 -20.86 -5.09
N LYS A 216 -1.64 -21.43 -4.19
CA LYS A 216 -1.37 -22.75 -3.59
C LYS A 216 -1.40 -23.92 -4.60
N SER A 217 -2.06 -23.76 -5.76
CA SER A 217 -1.99 -24.77 -6.84
C SER A 217 -0.58 -24.93 -7.41
N GLY A 218 0.26 -23.92 -7.25
CA GLY A 218 1.66 -23.93 -7.65
C GLY A 218 2.56 -24.88 -6.84
N LEU A 219 2.06 -25.50 -5.76
CA LEU A 219 2.76 -26.59 -5.06
C LEU A 219 2.83 -27.87 -5.86
N TYR A 220 1.96 -28.03 -6.85
CA TYR A 220 1.76 -29.28 -7.57
C TYR A 220 2.18 -29.19 -9.04
N ASP A 221 2.59 -30.30 -9.58
CA ASP A 221 2.77 -30.52 -11.01
C ASP A 221 1.41 -30.73 -11.72
N GLU A 222 1.44 -30.94 -13.03
CA GLU A 222 0.22 -31.16 -13.83
C GLU A 222 -0.49 -32.48 -13.50
N LYS A 223 0.20 -33.42 -12.85
CA LYS A 223 -0.37 -34.72 -12.41
C LYS A 223 -0.93 -34.67 -10.99
N GLY A 224 -0.79 -33.52 -10.31
CA GLY A 224 -1.24 -33.33 -8.94
C GLY A 224 -0.28 -33.88 -7.88
N ASN A 225 0.97 -34.18 -8.24
CA ASN A 225 2.01 -34.53 -7.27
C ASN A 225 2.72 -33.27 -6.78
N PRO A 226 3.27 -33.25 -5.56
CA PRO A 226 4.16 -32.17 -5.15
C PRO A 226 5.29 -31.97 -6.15
N ARG A 227 5.59 -30.71 -6.47
CA ARG A 227 6.73 -30.35 -7.32
C ARG A 227 8.04 -30.81 -6.66
N PRO A 228 9.12 -31.01 -7.44
CA PRO A 228 10.41 -31.48 -6.89
C PRO A 228 10.89 -30.66 -5.70
N GLU A 229 10.78 -29.31 -5.76
CA GLU A 229 11.21 -28.42 -4.69
C GLU A 229 10.33 -28.56 -3.42
N VAL A 230 9.06 -28.84 -3.60
CA VAL A 230 8.11 -29.08 -2.49
C VAL A 230 8.38 -30.49 -1.90
N GLN A 231 8.60 -31.49 -2.74
CA GLN A 231 8.91 -32.84 -2.31
C GLN A 231 10.24 -32.87 -1.51
N ALA A 232 11.27 -32.17 -1.97
CA ALA A 232 12.55 -32.04 -1.26
C ALA A 232 12.37 -31.48 0.18
N LEU A 233 11.52 -30.47 0.35
CA LEU A 233 11.18 -29.95 1.67
C LEU A 233 10.46 -30.96 2.54
N LEU A 234 9.49 -31.69 1.99
CA LEU A 234 8.74 -32.73 2.73
C LEU A 234 9.65 -33.89 3.16
N ASP A 235 10.56 -34.32 2.28
CA ASP A 235 11.51 -35.40 2.56
C ASP A 235 12.49 -35.00 3.67
N ASP A 236 12.88 -33.71 3.71
CA ASP A 236 13.69 -33.14 4.80
C ASP A 236 12.88 -32.89 6.10
N GLY A 237 11.61 -33.23 6.14
CA GLY A 237 10.78 -33.08 7.34
C GLY A 237 10.29 -31.65 7.57
N VAL A 238 10.24 -30.83 6.52
CA VAL A 238 9.72 -29.46 6.55
C VAL A 238 8.25 -29.46 6.13
N SER A 239 7.36 -28.92 6.96
CA SER A 239 5.97 -28.68 6.54
C SER A 239 5.90 -27.54 5.54
N VAL A 240 5.04 -27.67 4.52
CA VAL A 240 4.93 -26.68 3.44
C VAL A 240 3.54 -26.06 3.43
N CYS A 241 3.49 -24.75 3.55
CA CYS A 241 2.28 -23.93 3.40
C CYS A 241 2.23 -23.31 2.01
N GLY A 242 1.28 -23.72 1.19
CA GLY A 242 0.87 -23.01 -0.02
C GLY A 242 -0.25 -22.03 0.28
N ILE A 243 -0.22 -20.87 -0.36
CA ILE A 243 -1.14 -19.79 -0.05
C ILE A 243 -1.69 -19.17 -1.34
N ASP A 244 -3.02 -18.94 -1.36
CA ASP A 244 -3.62 -18.06 -2.35
C ASP A 244 -3.56 -16.64 -1.80
N LEU A 245 -2.65 -15.83 -2.34
CA LEU A 245 -2.53 -14.42 -1.98
C LEU A 245 -3.72 -13.63 -2.53
N PHE A 246 -3.98 -12.45 -1.99
CA PHE A 246 -5.08 -11.61 -2.40
C PHE A 246 -5.21 -11.51 -3.92
N GLN A 247 -6.40 -11.81 -4.43
CA GLN A 247 -6.72 -11.91 -5.86
C GLN A 247 -5.93 -13.01 -6.61
N GLN A 248 -5.74 -14.16 -5.95
CA GLN A 248 -5.27 -15.41 -6.57
C GLN A 248 -6.17 -16.57 -6.18
N GLY A 249 -6.12 -17.66 -6.94
CA GLY A 249 -6.76 -18.94 -6.61
C GLY A 249 -8.22 -18.81 -6.18
N GLU A 250 -8.56 -19.22 -4.97
CA GLU A 250 -9.94 -19.19 -4.44
C GLU A 250 -10.55 -17.81 -4.26
N PHE A 251 -9.77 -16.73 -4.34
CA PHE A 251 -10.32 -15.37 -4.41
C PHE A 251 -10.98 -15.07 -5.76
N LEU A 252 -10.73 -15.87 -6.77
CA LEU A 252 -11.22 -15.68 -8.14
C LEU A 252 -12.14 -16.82 -8.55
N ARG A 253 -13.23 -16.46 -9.25
CA ARG A 253 -14.24 -17.41 -9.65
C ARG A 253 -13.69 -18.60 -10.44
N ASP A 254 -12.74 -18.34 -11.32
CA ASP A 254 -12.18 -19.33 -12.24
C ASP A 254 -10.80 -19.83 -11.78
N GLY A 255 -10.35 -19.44 -10.58
CA GLY A 255 -9.05 -19.83 -10.01
C GLY A 255 -7.83 -19.26 -10.71
N GLU A 256 -8.03 -18.40 -11.72
CA GLU A 256 -6.94 -17.77 -12.46
C GLU A 256 -6.32 -16.61 -11.71
N SER A 257 -5.07 -16.28 -12.03
CA SER A 257 -4.43 -15.07 -11.50
C SER A 257 -5.00 -13.83 -12.16
N LEU A 258 -5.25 -12.80 -11.36
CA LEU A 258 -5.71 -11.50 -11.86
C LEU A 258 -4.66 -10.88 -12.79
N SER A 259 -5.03 -10.63 -14.05
CA SER A 259 -4.16 -9.96 -15.02
C SER A 259 -4.24 -8.43 -14.93
N GLU A 260 -5.43 -7.90 -14.60
CA GLU A 260 -5.69 -6.48 -14.44
C GLU A 260 -6.62 -6.21 -13.27
N THR A 261 -6.39 -5.11 -12.54
CA THR A 261 -7.29 -4.66 -11.48
C THR A 261 -8.58 -4.08 -12.07
N ARG A 262 -9.63 -3.96 -11.25
CA ARG A 262 -10.88 -3.33 -11.67
C ARG A 262 -10.64 -1.90 -12.14
N ARG A 263 -11.33 -1.53 -13.23
CA ARG A 263 -11.38 -0.15 -13.68
C ARG A 263 -12.22 0.71 -12.74
N VAL A 264 -11.70 1.85 -12.34
CA VAL A 264 -12.46 2.86 -11.62
C VAL A 264 -13.50 3.45 -12.57
N LYS A 265 -14.75 3.51 -12.15
CA LYS A 265 -15.83 4.17 -12.92
C LYS A 265 -15.68 5.69 -12.84
N ASN A 266 -14.63 6.21 -13.41
CA ASN A 266 -14.32 7.63 -13.46
C ASN A 266 -13.61 7.94 -14.78
N SER A 267 -14.02 9.02 -15.46
CA SER A 267 -13.37 9.48 -16.69
C SER A 267 -11.92 9.95 -16.47
N ARG A 268 -11.55 10.24 -15.24
CA ARG A 268 -10.19 10.63 -14.81
C ARG A 268 -9.43 9.45 -14.25
N GLU A 269 -9.44 8.31 -14.93
CA GLU A 269 -8.69 7.13 -14.49
C GLU A 269 -7.19 7.45 -14.42
N ALA A 270 -6.68 7.61 -13.21
CA ALA A 270 -5.28 7.89 -12.94
C ALA A 270 -4.84 7.20 -11.63
N ALA A 271 -3.55 6.96 -11.50
CA ALA A 271 -2.99 6.29 -10.32
C ALA A 271 -3.37 6.96 -9.00
N CYS A 272 -3.41 8.30 -8.95
CA CYS A 272 -3.78 9.05 -7.75
C CYS A 272 -5.24 8.86 -7.32
N TYR A 273 -6.16 8.56 -8.25
CA TYR A 273 -7.56 8.24 -7.89
C TYR A 273 -7.71 6.87 -7.27
N THR A 274 -7.00 5.87 -7.79
CA THR A 274 -7.06 4.51 -7.29
C THR A 274 -6.19 4.35 -6.04
N TRP A 275 -4.92 4.72 -6.13
CA TRP A 275 -3.91 4.47 -5.12
C TRP A 275 -3.79 5.59 -4.08
N GLY A 276 -4.53 6.67 -4.22
CA GLY A 276 -4.68 7.69 -3.18
C GLY A 276 -5.40 7.15 -1.94
N TYR A 277 -6.43 6.34 -2.15
CA TYR A 277 -7.32 5.82 -1.11
C TYR A 277 -7.18 4.31 -0.83
N ASN A 278 -6.55 3.56 -1.73
CA ASN A 278 -6.47 2.12 -1.65
C ASN A 278 -5.01 1.67 -1.61
N ARG A 279 -4.74 0.67 -0.79
CA ARG A 279 -3.47 -0.03 -0.86
C ARG A 279 -3.40 -0.83 -2.16
N PRO A 280 -2.24 -0.88 -2.83
CA PRO A 280 -2.03 -1.73 -3.99
C PRO A 280 -2.24 -3.20 -3.65
N ILE A 281 -2.66 -4.01 -4.63
CA ILE A 281 -2.78 -5.46 -4.48
C ILE A 281 -1.45 -6.07 -4.02
N PHE A 282 -0.34 -5.57 -4.55
CA PHE A 282 1.00 -5.95 -4.10
C PHE A 282 1.16 -5.86 -2.57
N ALA A 283 0.76 -4.74 -1.96
CA ALA A 283 0.86 -4.56 -0.52
C ALA A 283 -0.05 -5.50 0.27
N HIS A 284 -1.25 -5.81 -0.25
CA HIS A 284 -2.14 -6.82 0.34
C HIS A 284 -1.52 -8.22 0.27
N ARG A 285 -0.94 -8.61 -0.86
CA ARG A 285 -0.23 -9.90 -1.02
C ARG A 285 0.92 -10.04 -0.02
N VAL A 286 1.69 -8.98 0.18
CA VAL A 286 2.75 -8.96 1.20
C VAL A 286 2.17 -9.13 2.61
N ALA A 287 1.06 -8.48 2.92
CA ALA A 287 0.38 -8.62 4.21
C ALA A 287 -0.13 -10.06 4.43
N ASP A 288 -0.63 -10.75 3.39
CA ASP A 288 -1.03 -12.14 3.47
C ASP A 288 0.14 -13.06 3.82
N ILE A 289 1.31 -12.83 3.22
CA ILE A 289 2.53 -13.58 3.54
C ILE A 289 2.93 -13.34 5.00
N LEU A 290 2.90 -12.08 5.46
CA LEU A 290 3.16 -11.76 6.87
C LEU A 290 2.15 -12.42 7.81
N SER A 291 0.89 -12.54 7.40
CA SER A 291 -0.15 -13.26 8.16
C SER A 291 0.19 -14.74 8.30
N ALA A 292 0.69 -15.38 7.24
CA ALA A 292 1.15 -16.77 7.30
C ALA A 292 2.36 -16.93 8.23
N ILE A 293 3.33 -16.03 8.15
CA ILE A 293 4.48 -16.01 9.06
C ILE A 293 4.01 -15.87 10.52
N LYS A 294 3.08 -14.95 10.77
CA LYS A 294 2.54 -14.70 12.11
C LYS A 294 1.80 -15.90 12.66
N MET A 295 1.00 -16.57 11.83
CA MET A 295 0.30 -17.79 12.21
C MET A 295 1.29 -18.86 12.65
N ILE A 296 2.35 -19.12 11.87
CA ILE A 296 3.37 -20.12 12.21
C ILE A 296 4.05 -19.79 13.56
N GLN A 297 4.33 -18.51 13.82
CA GLN A 297 4.96 -18.08 15.08
C GLN A 297 4.07 -18.22 16.31
N THR A 298 2.75 -18.18 16.15
CA THR A 298 1.80 -18.13 17.26
C THR A 298 0.97 -19.39 17.43
N ASP A 299 1.06 -20.34 16.50
CA ASP A 299 0.41 -21.65 16.60
C ASP A 299 0.97 -22.46 17.78
N LEU A 300 0.11 -23.24 18.43
CA LEU A 300 0.49 -24.10 19.57
C LEU A 300 1.55 -25.17 19.19
N HIS A 301 1.58 -25.55 17.91
CA HIS A 301 2.57 -26.45 17.32
C HIS A 301 3.51 -25.69 16.40
N GLY A 302 3.79 -24.41 16.72
CA GLY A 302 4.56 -23.50 15.89
C GLY A 302 5.94 -24.05 15.55
N ALA A 303 6.37 -23.78 14.32
CA ALA A 303 7.69 -24.18 13.87
C ALA A 303 8.76 -23.26 14.48
N GLU A 304 9.90 -23.84 14.87
CA GLU A 304 11.08 -23.13 15.37
C GLU A 304 11.79 -22.36 14.24
N GLN A 305 11.69 -22.86 13.02
CA GLN A 305 12.31 -22.28 11.83
C GLN A 305 11.29 -22.04 10.73
N ILE A 306 11.39 -20.87 10.10
CA ILE A 306 10.54 -20.49 8.95
C ILE A 306 11.40 -20.27 7.73
N THR A 307 11.10 -20.99 6.66
CA THR A 307 11.65 -20.80 5.32
C THR A 307 10.65 -20.07 4.45
N LEU A 308 11.10 -19.12 3.64
CA LEU A 308 10.28 -18.43 2.64
C LEU A 308 10.81 -18.77 1.24
N VAL A 309 9.93 -19.32 0.41
CA VAL A 309 10.27 -19.70 -0.97
C VAL A 309 9.38 -18.90 -1.92
N GLY A 310 9.97 -18.10 -2.78
CA GLY A 310 9.31 -17.34 -3.82
C GLY A 310 9.86 -17.71 -5.19
N LEU A 311 9.18 -18.66 -5.85
CA LEU A 311 9.52 -19.16 -7.18
C LEU A 311 8.35 -18.96 -8.15
N ALA A 312 8.57 -19.29 -9.41
CA ALA A 312 7.52 -19.27 -10.44
C ALA A 312 6.71 -17.96 -10.46
N GLY A 313 7.41 -16.83 -10.54
CA GLY A 313 6.82 -15.51 -10.67
C GLY A 313 6.35 -14.86 -9.37
N SER A 314 6.77 -15.34 -8.19
CA SER A 314 6.37 -14.79 -6.89
C SER A 314 7.50 -14.16 -6.07
N GLY A 315 8.70 -14.12 -6.60
CA GLY A 315 9.89 -13.68 -5.86
C GLY A 315 9.85 -12.23 -5.38
N HIS A 316 9.20 -11.35 -6.12
CA HIS A 316 9.04 -9.94 -5.74
C HIS A 316 8.16 -9.76 -4.49
N TRP A 317 7.11 -10.58 -4.32
CA TRP A 317 6.31 -10.61 -3.09
C TRP A 317 7.11 -11.21 -1.93
N ALA A 318 7.86 -12.29 -2.19
CA ALA A 318 8.73 -12.91 -1.20
C ALA A 318 9.82 -11.95 -0.71
N ALA A 319 10.47 -11.21 -1.62
CA ALA A 319 11.49 -10.22 -1.28
C ALA A 319 10.95 -9.12 -0.37
N ALA A 320 9.78 -8.56 -0.71
CA ALA A 320 9.13 -7.53 0.11
C ALA A 320 8.69 -8.07 1.48
N ALA A 321 8.10 -9.26 1.53
CA ALA A 321 7.72 -9.89 2.79
C ALA A 321 8.94 -10.23 3.65
N HIS A 322 10.04 -10.72 3.06
CA HIS A 322 11.30 -10.99 3.75
C HIS A 322 11.88 -9.73 4.40
N LEU A 323 11.85 -8.59 3.67
CA LEU A 323 12.30 -7.30 4.21
C LEU A 323 11.53 -6.92 5.47
N LEU A 324 10.20 -7.06 5.47
CA LEU A 324 9.33 -6.70 6.61
C LEU A 324 9.39 -7.71 7.74
N ALA A 325 9.58 -8.99 7.44
CA ALA A 325 9.64 -10.06 8.42
C ALA A 325 11.01 -10.14 9.13
N GLY A 326 12.08 -9.73 8.45
CA GLY A 326 13.44 -9.67 9.00
C GLY A 326 13.87 -11.00 9.62
N ASN A 327 14.20 -10.98 10.89
CA ASN A 327 14.71 -12.15 11.61
C ASN A 327 13.68 -13.26 11.84
N ALA A 328 12.40 -13.02 11.59
CA ALA A 328 11.37 -14.08 11.66
C ALA A 328 11.57 -15.16 10.59
N ILE A 329 12.26 -14.83 9.49
CA ILE A 329 12.62 -15.77 8.45
C ILE A 329 14.01 -16.33 8.73
N HIS A 330 14.12 -17.67 8.80
CA HIS A 330 15.38 -18.37 9.01
C HIS A 330 16.24 -18.42 7.73
N ARG A 331 15.61 -18.74 6.60
CA ARG A 331 16.21 -18.74 5.25
C ARG A 331 15.17 -18.44 4.20
N ALA A 332 15.59 -17.90 3.06
CA ALA A 332 14.69 -17.64 1.94
C ALA A 332 15.36 -18.01 0.60
N ALA A 333 14.56 -18.49 -0.37
CA ALA A 333 14.95 -18.64 -1.77
C ALA A 333 14.03 -17.75 -2.61
N ILE A 334 14.61 -16.83 -3.36
CA ILE A 334 13.90 -15.80 -4.10
C ILE A 334 14.33 -15.82 -5.56
N GLU A 335 13.37 -16.07 -6.45
CA GLU A 335 13.52 -15.98 -7.89
C GLU A 335 12.81 -14.72 -8.39
N SER A 336 13.57 -13.75 -8.87
CA SER A 336 12.99 -12.51 -9.39
C SER A 336 12.39 -12.65 -10.80
N SER A 337 12.84 -13.67 -11.54
CA SER A 337 12.39 -13.94 -12.92
C SER A 337 12.46 -12.70 -13.82
N ASN A 338 13.48 -11.87 -13.65
CA ASN A 338 13.67 -10.57 -14.32
C ASN A 338 12.55 -9.55 -14.06
N PHE A 339 11.78 -9.72 -12.99
CA PHE A 339 10.80 -8.73 -12.57
C PHE A 339 11.49 -7.43 -12.12
N ASP A 340 10.99 -6.30 -12.61
CA ASP A 340 11.39 -4.98 -12.10
C ASP A 340 10.19 -4.05 -12.09
N PHE A 341 10.02 -3.35 -10.97
CA PHE A 341 8.91 -2.40 -10.77
C PHE A 341 8.90 -1.26 -11.80
N ILE A 342 10.06 -0.86 -12.35
CA ILE A 342 10.14 0.18 -13.37
C ILE A 342 9.47 -0.23 -14.69
N LYS A 343 9.35 -1.54 -14.93
CA LYS A 343 8.68 -2.10 -16.10
C LYS A 343 7.16 -2.17 -15.95
N VAL A 344 6.65 -1.99 -14.73
CA VAL A 344 5.22 -2.00 -14.44
C VAL A 344 4.67 -0.60 -14.65
N THR A 345 4.22 -0.31 -15.87
CA THR A 345 3.76 1.01 -16.30
C THR A 345 2.24 1.15 -16.38
N ASP A 346 1.50 0.03 -16.38
CA ASP A 346 0.04 0.05 -16.37
C ASP A 346 -0.47 0.24 -14.94
N ILE A 347 -1.31 1.26 -14.74
CA ILE A 347 -1.93 1.57 -13.44
C ILE A 347 -2.84 0.45 -12.93
N ARG A 348 -3.28 -0.46 -13.81
CA ARG A 348 -4.11 -1.62 -13.47
C ARG A 348 -3.33 -2.90 -13.26
N HIS A 349 -2.01 -2.89 -13.43
CA HIS A 349 -1.20 -4.06 -13.18
C HIS A 349 -1.27 -4.48 -11.70
N PRO A 350 -1.53 -5.77 -11.38
CA PRO A 350 -1.66 -6.22 -9.99
C PRO A 350 -0.43 -5.96 -9.11
N ASP A 351 0.75 -5.93 -9.72
CA ASP A 351 2.01 -5.67 -9.04
C ASP A 351 2.46 -4.21 -9.12
N LEU A 352 1.59 -3.29 -9.58
CA LEU A 352 1.87 -1.87 -9.47
C LEU A 352 2.04 -1.49 -7.99
N MET A 353 3.20 -0.93 -7.67
CA MET A 353 3.52 -0.47 -6.32
C MET A 353 4.06 0.96 -6.41
N PRO A 354 3.21 1.99 -6.18
CA PRO A 354 3.67 3.38 -6.19
C PRO A 354 4.83 3.59 -5.21
N GLY A 355 5.92 4.18 -5.70
CA GLY A 355 7.13 4.41 -4.91
C GLY A 355 8.16 3.29 -4.93
N ALA A 356 7.84 2.09 -5.41
CA ALA A 356 8.78 0.96 -5.43
C ALA A 356 10.08 1.28 -6.17
N SER A 357 10.00 1.82 -7.38
CA SER A 357 11.17 2.19 -8.19
C SER A 357 12.03 3.26 -7.51
N LYS A 358 11.41 4.20 -6.78
CA LYS A 358 12.10 5.24 -6.01
C LYS A 358 13.02 4.63 -4.94
N TYR A 359 12.60 3.54 -4.31
CA TYR A 359 13.35 2.87 -3.25
C TYR A 359 14.17 1.68 -3.77
N GLY A 360 14.61 1.74 -5.03
CA GLY A 360 15.54 0.80 -5.64
C GLY A 360 14.91 -0.41 -6.32
N GLY A 361 13.58 -0.48 -6.38
CA GLY A 361 12.88 -1.57 -7.08
C GLY A 361 13.24 -2.96 -6.55
N MET A 362 13.25 -3.95 -7.43
CA MET A 362 13.57 -5.33 -7.07
C MET A 362 15.01 -5.47 -6.57
N LYS A 363 15.96 -4.79 -7.23
CA LYS A 363 17.35 -4.78 -6.78
C LYS A 363 17.49 -4.23 -5.36
N GLY A 364 16.82 -3.11 -5.07
CA GLY A 364 16.80 -2.51 -3.73
C GLY A 364 16.24 -3.45 -2.67
N LEU A 365 15.18 -4.20 -2.97
CA LEU A 365 14.64 -5.22 -2.06
C LEU A 365 15.66 -6.32 -1.77
N LEU A 366 16.33 -6.84 -2.80
CA LEU A 366 17.36 -7.89 -2.64
C LEU A 366 18.59 -7.37 -1.88
N ASP A 367 19.04 -6.15 -2.15
CA ASP A 367 20.18 -5.53 -1.44
C ASP A 367 19.84 -5.26 0.05
N LEU A 368 18.59 -4.93 0.36
CA LEU A 368 18.11 -4.74 1.73
C LEU A 368 17.78 -6.05 2.45
N ALA A 369 17.62 -7.13 1.70
CA ALA A 369 17.40 -8.45 2.25
C ALA A 369 18.58 -8.88 3.14
N SER A 370 18.30 -9.65 4.18
CA SER A 370 19.35 -10.21 5.02
C SER A 370 20.18 -11.23 4.24
N ARG A 371 21.39 -11.55 4.73
CA ARG A 371 22.23 -12.63 4.18
C ARG A 371 21.54 -14.01 4.15
N LYS A 372 20.38 -14.12 4.76
CA LYS A 372 19.54 -15.32 4.76
C LYS A 372 18.72 -15.50 3.47
N ALA A 373 18.67 -14.48 2.60
CA ALA A 373 17.99 -14.54 1.31
C ALA A 373 18.97 -15.06 0.23
N TRP A 374 18.58 -16.17 -0.39
CA TRP A 374 19.28 -16.76 -1.52
C TRP A 374 18.64 -16.29 -2.82
N ASN A 375 19.43 -15.66 -3.68
CA ASN A 375 18.95 -15.24 -5.00
C ASN A 375 19.11 -16.41 -5.98
N VAL A 376 17.96 -16.95 -6.41
CA VAL A 376 17.90 -18.12 -7.30
C VAL A 376 18.36 -17.78 -8.73
N ASP A 377 18.05 -16.56 -9.22
CA ASP A 377 18.47 -16.15 -10.57
C ASP A 377 19.98 -16.12 -10.75
N THR A 378 20.70 -15.76 -9.71
CA THR A 378 22.17 -15.66 -9.74
C THR A 378 22.86 -16.97 -9.37
N ASN A 379 22.31 -17.72 -8.40
CA ASN A 379 22.99 -18.84 -7.77
C ASN A 379 22.36 -20.22 -8.06
N GLY A 380 21.25 -20.25 -8.85
CA GLY A 380 20.42 -21.45 -9.04
C GLY A 380 19.69 -21.87 -7.76
N LEU A 381 19.00 -22.99 -7.81
CA LEU A 381 18.29 -23.53 -6.64
C LEU A 381 19.31 -23.92 -5.55
N PRO A 382 19.06 -23.55 -4.28
CA PRO A 382 19.89 -24.01 -3.17
C PRO A 382 19.74 -25.51 -2.93
N GLU A 383 20.76 -26.15 -2.35
CA GLU A 383 20.78 -27.62 -2.12
C GLU A 383 19.55 -28.13 -1.35
N TRP A 384 19.03 -27.36 -0.41
CA TRP A 384 17.85 -27.72 0.38
C TRP A 384 16.50 -27.60 -0.39
N LEU A 385 16.54 -27.23 -1.68
CA LEU A 385 15.39 -27.26 -2.62
C LEU A 385 15.62 -28.20 -3.81
N LYS A 386 16.68 -28.93 -3.83
CA LYS A 386 17.00 -29.94 -4.84
C LYS A 386 16.68 -31.33 -4.25
#